data_8f21243283a5614af999fb74696086ff
#
_entry.id   8f21243283a5614af999fb74696086ff
#
_cell.length_a   1.000
_cell.length_b   1.000
_cell.length_c   1.000
_cell.angle_alpha   90.00
_cell.angle_beta   90.00
_cell.angle_gamma   90.00
#
_symmetry.space_group_name_H-M   'P 1'
#
loop_
_entity.id
_entity.type
_entity.pdbx_description
1 polymer ?
#
loop_
_entity_poly.entity_id
_entity_poly.type
_entity_poly.pdbx_seq_one_letter_code
_entity_poly.pdbx_strand_id
1 'polypeptide(L)'
;MAQEFTFTVNGVERTTTQNKPLLRYLRDDLHIHSAKDGCSEGACGTCTIHVDGAAVKACVLTTALAAGRNIVTVEGLPQDVREAFVYAFGAVGAVQCGFCIPGMVISAKALLDTNPDPSREEAAFAIRNNICRCTGYVKIIDGILLAAKILREGKIPEKKEDFQVGSRVHRIDVAEKVQGYGKYPDDIYVDGMCYGGAVRSQYPRARVLYIRTKEAEELPGVVCVLTAKDIPGQQNVGHIQKDQPTLIGEGEITQYLGDAVALVCARDQETLEKAKKLVRVVYEELPAVYGPEEASAPGAPEVLSLIHI
;
A
#
# COMPACT_ATOMS: atom_id res chain seq x y z
N MET A 1 6.90 34.74 -2.64
CA MET A 1 7.74 33.66 -3.21
C MET A 1 7.25 32.36 -2.60
N ALA A 2 7.06 31.30 -3.38
CA ALA A 2 6.69 29.99 -2.84
C ALA A 2 7.85 29.47 -1.98
N GLN A 3 7.55 28.86 -0.86
CA GLN A 3 8.56 28.27 0.02
C GLN A 3 9.17 27.04 -0.67
N GLU A 4 10.49 27.00 -0.77
CA GLU A 4 11.22 25.86 -1.33
C GLU A 4 11.66 24.91 -0.19
N PHE A 5 11.56 23.62 -0.44
CA PHE A 5 11.99 22.56 0.45
C PHE A 5 13.11 21.77 -0.24
N THR A 6 14.32 21.87 0.29
CA THR A 6 15.52 21.21 -0.25
C THR A 6 15.97 20.12 0.72
N PHE A 7 16.24 18.91 0.21
CA PHE A 7 16.72 17.74 0.95
C PHE A 7 17.46 16.79 0.01
N THR A 8 18.21 15.83 0.52
CA THR A 8 18.87 14.82 -0.32
C THR A 8 18.09 13.52 -0.33
N VAL A 9 18.05 12.86 -1.51
CA VAL A 9 17.50 11.51 -1.66
C VAL A 9 18.53 10.65 -2.37
N ASN A 10 19.00 9.62 -1.71
CA ASN A 10 20.03 8.69 -2.22
C ASN A 10 21.29 9.44 -2.72
N GLY A 11 21.71 10.46 -1.97
CA GLY A 11 22.88 11.28 -2.30
C GLY A 11 22.66 12.36 -3.36
N VAL A 12 21.44 12.50 -3.90
CA VAL A 12 21.09 13.52 -4.90
C VAL A 12 20.24 14.60 -4.25
N GLU A 13 20.66 15.87 -4.38
CA GLU A 13 19.87 17.01 -3.90
C GLU A 13 18.57 17.15 -4.70
N ARG A 14 17.48 17.39 -3.99
CA ARG A 14 16.12 17.58 -4.52
C ARG A 14 15.49 18.81 -3.93
N THR A 15 14.84 19.61 -4.77
CA THR A 15 14.08 20.81 -4.36
C THR A 15 12.67 20.73 -4.90
N THR A 16 11.70 21.08 -4.07
CA THR A 16 10.29 21.19 -4.47
C THR A 16 9.63 22.36 -3.74
N THR A 17 8.62 22.94 -4.38
CA THR A 17 7.75 23.96 -3.77
C THR A 17 6.44 23.36 -3.24
N GLN A 18 6.19 22.07 -3.51
CA GLN A 18 4.98 21.39 -3.09
C GLN A 18 5.17 20.75 -1.71
N ASN A 19 4.37 21.17 -0.74
CA ASN A 19 4.28 20.49 0.55
C ASN A 19 3.27 19.32 0.45
N LYS A 20 3.77 18.12 0.15
CA LYS A 20 2.97 16.89 0.01
C LYS A 20 3.56 15.73 0.81
N PRO A 21 2.80 14.63 1.02
CA PRO A 21 3.35 13.44 1.69
C PRO A 21 4.64 12.97 1.03
N LEU A 22 5.70 12.76 1.82
CA LEU A 22 7.02 12.39 1.31
C LEU A 22 6.98 11.06 0.55
N LEU A 23 6.16 10.11 0.99
CA LEU A 23 5.96 8.85 0.27
C LEU A 23 5.47 9.09 -1.17
N ARG A 24 4.52 9.99 -1.36
CA ARG A 24 4.02 10.33 -2.70
C ARG A 24 5.09 11.03 -3.53
N TYR A 25 5.86 11.95 -2.94
CA TYR A 25 6.96 12.58 -3.64
C TYR A 25 8.02 11.57 -4.11
N LEU A 26 8.40 10.60 -3.26
CA LEU A 26 9.34 9.55 -3.63
C LEU A 26 8.82 8.68 -4.78
N ARG A 27 7.54 8.28 -4.74
CA ARG A 27 6.95 7.36 -5.71
C ARG A 27 6.55 8.05 -7.02
N ASP A 28 5.83 9.17 -6.92
CA ASP A 28 5.16 9.79 -8.08
C ASP A 28 6.09 10.77 -8.82
N ASP A 29 6.98 11.50 -8.10
CA ASP A 29 7.90 12.46 -8.73
C ASP A 29 9.29 11.89 -8.99
N LEU A 30 9.79 11.03 -8.10
CA LEU A 30 11.13 10.46 -8.23
C LEU A 30 11.15 9.02 -8.75
N HIS A 31 9.99 8.38 -8.91
CA HIS A 31 9.83 6.99 -9.33
C HIS A 31 10.66 6.00 -8.49
N ILE A 32 10.79 6.28 -7.18
CA ILE A 32 11.43 5.40 -6.20
C ILE A 32 10.37 4.48 -5.61
N HIS A 33 10.32 3.24 -6.09
CA HIS A 33 9.26 2.30 -5.80
C HIS A 33 9.56 1.33 -4.65
N SER A 34 10.78 1.30 -4.08
CA SER A 34 11.09 0.48 -2.90
C SER A 34 10.31 0.93 -1.66
N ALA A 35 10.05 2.23 -1.51
CA ALA A 35 9.12 2.74 -0.51
C ALA A 35 7.68 2.44 -0.95
N LYS A 36 7.08 1.38 -0.39
CA LYS A 36 5.75 0.90 -0.78
C LYS A 36 4.63 1.57 0.02
N ASP A 37 3.51 1.85 -0.64
CA ASP A 37 2.31 2.34 0.03
C ASP A 37 1.39 1.16 0.41
N GLY A 38 1.44 0.73 1.66
CA GLY A 38 0.61 -0.39 2.13
C GLY A 38 -0.57 0.04 2.99
N CYS A 39 -0.57 1.25 3.56
CA CYS A 39 -1.66 1.70 4.41
C CYS A 39 -1.88 3.22 4.42
N SER A 40 -0.92 4.04 3.99
CA SER A 40 -0.92 5.52 4.09
C SER A 40 -1.19 6.12 5.48
N GLU A 41 -1.24 5.29 6.53
CA GLU A 41 -1.71 5.67 7.88
C GLU A 41 -0.61 5.55 8.94
N GLY A 42 0.64 5.30 8.56
CA GLY A 42 1.74 5.12 9.51
C GLY A 42 1.75 3.77 10.26
N ALA A 43 0.91 2.80 9.92
CA ALA A 43 0.80 1.52 10.63
C ALA A 43 1.79 0.46 10.10
N CYS A 44 1.76 0.14 8.79
CA CYS A 44 2.33 -1.10 8.25
C CYS A 44 3.86 -1.11 8.08
N GLY A 45 4.53 0.03 7.98
CA GLY A 45 5.99 0.13 7.83
C GLY A 45 6.57 -0.28 6.48
N THR A 46 5.74 -0.56 5.45
CA THR A 46 6.25 -0.90 4.11
C THR A 46 6.96 0.26 3.42
N CYS A 47 6.65 1.49 3.84
CA CYS A 47 7.26 2.73 3.38
C CYS A 47 8.46 3.18 4.24
N THR A 48 9.07 2.31 5.03
CA THR A 48 10.22 2.68 5.86
C THR A 48 11.41 3.07 5.00
N ILE A 49 12.00 4.23 5.31
CA ILE A 49 13.20 4.82 4.72
C ILE A 49 14.16 5.22 5.83
N HIS A 50 15.44 5.48 5.53
CA HIS A 50 16.30 6.22 6.46
C HIS A 50 16.08 7.71 6.30
N VAL A 51 16.01 8.42 7.42
CA VAL A 51 16.10 9.87 7.51
C VAL A 51 17.21 10.16 8.50
N ASP A 52 18.33 10.70 8.02
CA ASP A 52 19.55 10.92 8.80
C ASP A 52 20.04 9.66 9.55
N GLY A 53 19.92 8.51 8.90
CA GLY A 53 20.30 7.20 9.45
C GLY A 53 19.23 6.49 10.30
N ALA A 54 18.17 7.17 10.71
CA ALA A 54 17.09 6.57 11.48
C ALA A 54 16.01 5.97 10.56
N ALA A 55 15.47 4.80 10.93
CA ALA A 55 14.34 4.17 10.22
C ALA A 55 13.03 4.91 10.53
N VAL A 56 12.43 5.55 9.52
CA VAL A 56 11.21 6.35 9.62
C VAL A 56 10.24 5.98 8.51
N LYS A 57 8.93 6.03 8.79
CA LYS A 57 7.88 5.77 7.80
C LYS A 57 7.66 7.01 6.92
N ALA A 58 7.84 6.90 5.61
CA ALA A 58 7.72 8.02 4.68
C ALA A 58 6.30 8.62 4.60
N CYS A 59 5.26 7.81 4.85
CA CYS A 59 3.87 8.26 4.77
C CYS A 59 3.46 9.25 5.88
N VAL A 60 4.21 9.29 6.99
CA VAL A 60 3.94 10.25 8.10
C VAL A 60 4.75 11.54 7.99
N LEU A 61 5.62 11.64 6.99
CA LEU A 61 6.41 12.81 6.70
C LEU A 61 5.86 13.59 5.51
N THR A 62 6.14 14.88 5.48
CA THR A 62 5.93 15.74 4.30
C THR A 62 7.26 16.21 3.74
N THR A 63 7.26 16.71 2.51
CA THR A 63 8.43 17.32 1.87
C THR A 63 8.97 18.52 2.70
N ALA A 64 8.08 19.25 3.37
CA ALA A 64 8.48 20.32 4.29
C ALA A 64 9.23 19.80 5.52
N LEU A 65 8.77 18.68 6.12
CA LEU A 65 9.46 18.05 7.27
C LEU A 65 10.77 17.37 6.87
N ALA A 66 10.93 17.03 5.59
CA ALA A 66 12.15 16.48 5.04
C ALA A 66 13.21 17.53 4.71
N ALA A 67 12.87 18.82 4.71
CA ALA A 67 13.81 19.91 4.38
C ALA A 67 15.08 19.85 5.24
N GLY A 68 16.23 19.93 4.58
CA GLY A 68 17.56 19.84 5.20
C GLY A 68 18.00 18.44 5.63
N ARG A 69 17.20 17.40 5.36
CA ARG A 69 17.47 16.02 5.79
C ARG A 69 18.09 15.19 4.67
N ASN A 70 18.78 14.12 5.07
CA ASN A 70 19.30 13.11 4.19
C ASN A 70 18.40 11.85 4.21
N ILE A 71 17.80 11.56 3.06
CA ILE A 71 16.89 10.44 2.87
C ILE A 71 17.59 9.35 2.10
N VAL A 72 17.53 8.10 2.60
CA VAL A 72 18.05 6.94 1.92
C VAL A 72 16.98 5.85 1.84
N THR A 73 16.74 5.37 0.63
CA THR A 73 15.89 4.21 0.34
C THR A 73 16.77 2.99 0.05
N VAL A 74 16.18 1.82 -0.20
CA VAL A 74 16.98 0.62 -0.51
C VAL A 74 17.88 0.82 -1.72
N GLU A 75 17.43 1.57 -2.72
CA GLU A 75 18.21 1.89 -3.91
C GLU A 75 19.49 2.69 -3.60
N GLY A 76 19.46 3.49 -2.53
CA GLY A 76 20.60 4.30 -2.07
C GLY A 76 21.56 3.58 -1.11
N LEU A 77 21.25 2.34 -0.70
CA LEU A 77 22.17 1.56 0.13
C LEU A 77 23.40 1.12 -0.67
N PRO A 78 24.59 0.99 -0.04
CA PRO A 78 25.78 0.42 -0.67
C PRO A 78 25.49 -0.93 -1.34
N GLN A 79 26.18 -1.19 -2.45
CA GLN A 79 25.93 -2.41 -3.25
C GLN A 79 26.18 -3.69 -2.46
N ASP A 80 27.26 -3.74 -1.69
CA ASP A 80 27.63 -4.88 -0.84
C ASP A 80 26.54 -5.17 0.21
N VAL A 81 25.94 -4.12 0.79
CA VAL A 81 24.82 -4.25 1.73
C VAL A 81 23.60 -4.84 1.03
N ARG A 82 23.23 -4.32 -0.14
CA ARG A 82 22.09 -4.82 -0.91
C ARG A 82 22.27 -6.28 -1.29
N GLU A 83 23.46 -6.65 -1.78
CA GLU A 83 23.81 -8.03 -2.16
C GLU A 83 23.81 -8.98 -0.96
N ALA A 84 24.30 -8.54 0.21
CA ALA A 84 24.26 -9.33 1.44
C ALA A 84 22.80 -9.65 1.83
N PHE A 85 21.89 -8.67 1.79
CA PHE A 85 20.47 -8.91 2.07
C PHE A 85 19.81 -9.78 1.00
N VAL A 86 20.13 -9.62 -0.29
CA VAL A 86 19.62 -10.49 -1.37
C VAL A 86 20.01 -11.93 -1.14
N TYR A 87 21.30 -12.18 -0.86
CA TYR A 87 21.77 -13.53 -0.56
C TYR A 87 21.10 -14.10 0.70
N ALA A 88 21.14 -13.36 1.80
CA ALA A 88 20.65 -13.82 3.08
C ALA A 88 19.15 -14.16 3.06
N PHE A 89 18.35 -13.28 2.51
CA PHE A 89 16.90 -13.47 2.44
C PHE A 89 16.51 -14.59 1.45
N GLY A 90 17.29 -14.75 0.37
CA GLY A 90 17.14 -15.86 -0.57
C GLY A 90 17.49 -17.19 0.07
N ALA A 91 18.62 -17.29 0.76
CA ALA A 91 19.13 -18.52 1.36
C ALA A 91 18.19 -19.08 2.44
N VAL A 92 17.61 -18.23 3.27
CA VAL A 92 16.66 -18.65 4.32
C VAL A 92 15.20 -18.75 3.84
N GLY A 93 14.90 -18.26 2.61
CA GLY A 93 13.55 -18.24 2.08
C GLY A 93 12.65 -17.21 2.80
N ALA A 94 13.19 -16.03 3.14
CA ALA A 94 12.48 -14.96 3.85
C ALA A 94 11.48 -14.20 2.96
N VAL A 95 11.52 -14.37 1.65
CA VAL A 95 10.70 -13.60 0.69
C VAL A 95 9.53 -14.44 0.21
N GLN A 96 8.30 -13.92 0.39
CA GLN A 96 7.10 -14.44 -0.27
C GLN A 96 6.57 -13.42 -1.28
N CYS A 97 5.51 -12.66 -0.98
CA CYS A 97 5.07 -11.62 -1.91
C CYS A 97 6.12 -10.51 -2.11
N GLY A 98 6.95 -10.24 -1.10
CA GLY A 98 8.07 -9.29 -1.19
C GLY A 98 7.70 -7.83 -0.91
N PHE A 99 6.42 -7.49 -0.80
CA PHE A 99 5.96 -6.11 -0.67
C PHE A 99 6.52 -5.37 0.56
N CYS A 100 6.62 -6.05 1.70
CA CYS A 100 7.15 -5.47 2.95
C CYS A 100 8.69 -5.50 3.04
N ILE A 101 9.36 -6.28 2.19
CA ILE A 101 10.78 -6.61 2.35
C ILE A 101 11.71 -5.38 2.25
N PRO A 102 11.54 -4.45 1.29
CA PRO A 102 12.39 -3.25 1.25
C PRO A 102 12.35 -2.44 2.54
N GLY A 103 11.15 -2.23 3.11
CA GLY A 103 11.00 -1.54 4.39
C GLY A 103 11.66 -2.29 5.56
N MET A 104 11.64 -3.62 5.54
CA MET A 104 12.33 -4.43 6.55
C MET A 104 13.85 -4.40 6.40
N VAL A 105 14.36 -4.34 5.17
CA VAL A 105 15.79 -4.16 4.88
C VAL A 105 16.27 -2.84 5.46
N ILE A 106 15.54 -1.74 5.26
CA ILE A 106 15.87 -0.44 5.83
C ILE A 106 15.84 -0.47 7.36
N SER A 107 14.82 -1.09 7.97
CA SER A 107 14.74 -1.21 9.44
C SER A 107 15.90 -2.05 10.00
N ALA A 108 16.22 -3.15 9.32
CA ALA A 108 17.35 -4.01 9.69
C ALA A 108 18.69 -3.27 9.52
N LYS A 109 18.88 -2.52 8.43
CA LYS A 109 20.11 -1.76 8.20
C LYS A 109 20.33 -0.69 9.27
N ALA A 110 19.27 0.00 9.72
CA ALA A 110 19.38 0.94 10.84
C ALA A 110 19.86 0.27 12.13
N LEU A 111 19.42 -0.97 12.40
CA LEU A 111 19.97 -1.77 13.52
C LEU A 111 21.45 -2.07 13.29
N LEU A 112 21.81 -2.59 12.11
CA LEU A 112 23.17 -3.05 11.81
C LEU A 112 24.20 -1.88 11.78
N ASP A 113 23.78 -0.65 11.57
CA ASP A 113 24.62 0.52 11.68
C ASP A 113 25.04 0.82 13.13
N THR A 114 24.21 0.42 14.09
CA THR A 114 24.48 0.64 15.51
C THR A 114 24.96 -0.61 16.23
N ASN A 115 24.51 -1.78 15.79
CA ASN A 115 24.88 -3.08 16.34
C ASN A 115 25.13 -4.08 15.20
N PRO A 116 26.37 -4.30 14.77
CA PRO A 116 26.70 -5.22 13.68
C PRO A 116 26.54 -6.71 14.02
N ASP A 117 26.38 -7.05 15.29
CA ASP A 117 26.18 -8.44 15.76
C ASP A 117 24.94 -8.54 16.67
N PRO A 118 23.73 -8.33 16.09
CA PRO A 118 22.52 -8.31 16.90
C PRO A 118 22.11 -9.71 17.34
N SER A 119 21.50 -9.76 18.53
CA SER A 119 20.76 -10.95 18.97
C SER A 119 19.49 -11.14 18.14
N ARG A 120 18.87 -12.31 18.29
CA ARG A 120 17.59 -12.61 17.64
C ARG A 120 16.47 -11.68 18.09
N GLU A 121 16.46 -11.34 19.38
CA GLU A 121 15.51 -10.42 20.02
C GLU A 121 15.67 -8.98 19.47
N GLU A 122 16.90 -8.52 19.32
CA GLU A 122 17.19 -7.20 18.74
C GLU A 122 16.78 -7.13 17.26
N ALA A 123 17.05 -8.18 16.49
CA ALA A 123 16.61 -8.27 15.10
C ALA A 123 15.07 -8.26 14.99
N ALA A 124 14.37 -9.00 15.86
CA ALA A 124 12.92 -8.99 15.93
C ALA A 124 12.37 -7.62 16.33
N PHE A 125 13.01 -6.97 17.31
CA PHE A 125 12.62 -5.64 17.78
C PHE A 125 12.82 -4.57 16.71
N ALA A 126 13.87 -4.66 15.90
CA ALA A 126 14.13 -3.68 14.82
C ALA A 126 13.00 -3.62 13.78
N ILE A 127 12.38 -4.77 13.48
CA ILE A 127 11.30 -4.85 12.49
C ILE A 127 9.88 -4.85 13.12
N ARG A 128 9.75 -4.56 14.42
CA ARG A 128 8.44 -4.58 15.13
C ARG A 128 7.39 -3.65 14.53
N ASN A 129 7.82 -2.62 13.80
CA ASN A 129 6.97 -1.64 13.14
C ASN A 129 6.73 -1.96 11.65
N ASN A 130 7.17 -3.14 11.17
CA ASN A 130 6.98 -3.59 9.81
C ASN A 130 6.06 -4.80 9.79
N ILE A 131 4.92 -4.69 9.13
CA ILE A 131 3.92 -5.76 9.06
C ILE A 131 4.18 -6.64 7.84
N CYS A 132 4.28 -7.97 8.10
CA CYS A 132 4.28 -8.98 7.05
C CYS A 132 3.10 -9.93 7.26
N ARG A 133 2.27 -10.11 6.21
CA ARG A 133 1.12 -11.03 6.27
C ARG A 133 1.47 -12.45 5.81
N CYS A 134 2.64 -12.65 5.19
CA CYS A 134 2.98 -13.89 4.48
C CYS A 134 3.85 -14.86 5.27
N THR A 135 4.91 -14.37 5.97
CA THR A 135 6.06 -15.18 6.35
C THR A 135 6.04 -15.70 7.79
N GLY A 136 5.28 -15.06 8.69
CA GLY A 136 5.35 -15.33 10.13
C GLY A 136 6.66 -14.86 10.79
N TYR A 137 7.46 -14.03 10.11
CA TYR A 137 8.66 -13.32 10.58
C TYR A 137 9.92 -14.18 10.86
N VAL A 138 9.79 -15.43 11.26
CA VAL A 138 10.94 -16.29 11.68
C VAL A 138 12.06 -16.25 10.64
N LYS A 139 11.75 -16.52 9.38
CA LYS A 139 12.74 -16.50 8.29
C LYS A 139 13.29 -15.09 7.97
N ILE A 140 12.50 -14.04 8.20
CA ILE A 140 12.99 -12.66 8.03
C ILE A 140 14.05 -12.36 9.09
N ILE A 141 13.80 -12.73 10.34
CA ILE A 141 14.75 -12.57 11.44
C ILE A 141 16.03 -13.38 11.16
N ASP A 142 15.90 -14.65 10.72
CA ASP A 142 17.03 -15.47 10.30
C ASP A 142 17.84 -14.82 9.17
N GLY A 143 17.14 -14.21 8.21
CA GLY A 143 17.74 -13.46 7.10
C GLY A 143 18.52 -12.23 7.57
N ILE A 144 17.99 -11.47 8.52
CA ILE A 144 18.67 -10.31 9.12
C ILE A 144 19.97 -10.75 9.81
N LEU A 145 19.92 -11.81 10.62
CA LEU A 145 21.09 -12.36 11.32
C LEU A 145 22.15 -12.87 10.33
N LEU A 146 21.71 -13.53 9.25
CA LEU A 146 22.63 -13.98 8.20
C LEU A 146 23.23 -12.80 7.44
N ALA A 147 22.47 -11.77 7.11
CA ALA A 147 22.99 -10.55 6.48
C ALA A 147 24.01 -9.84 7.38
N ALA A 148 23.73 -9.75 8.69
CA ALA A 148 24.66 -9.22 9.68
C ALA A 148 26.01 -9.97 9.67
N LYS A 149 25.93 -11.31 9.66
CA LYS A 149 27.13 -12.16 9.59
C LYS A 149 27.92 -11.91 8.28
N ILE A 150 27.25 -11.90 7.15
CA ILE A 150 27.87 -11.65 5.83
C ILE A 150 28.59 -10.29 5.81
N LEU A 151 27.96 -9.26 6.31
CA LEU A 151 28.52 -7.90 6.35
C LEU A 151 29.76 -7.81 7.27
N ARG A 152 29.76 -8.52 8.40
CA ARG A 152 30.94 -8.59 9.28
C ARG A 152 32.10 -9.37 8.67
N GLU A 153 31.79 -10.48 7.99
CA GLU A 153 32.80 -11.33 7.34
C GLU A 153 33.31 -10.73 6.02
N GLY A 154 32.60 -9.75 5.46
CA GLY A 154 32.94 -9.10 4.19
C GLY A 154 32.91 -10.05 2.98
N LYS A 155 32.26 -11.20 3.09
CA LYS A 155 32.20 -12.22 2.05
C LYS A 155 30.81 -12.81 1.92
N ILE A 156 30.23 -12.66 0.73
CA ILE A 156 28.99 -13.34 0.35
C ILE A 156 29.35 -14.79 -0.01
N PRO A 157 28.69 -15.80 0.62
CA PRO A 157 28.96 -17.19 0.27
C PRO A 157 28.60 -17.51 -1.17
N GLU A 158 29.33 -18.44 -1.78
CA GLU A 158 28.99 -18.91 -3.12
C GLU A 158 27.61 -19.58 -3.13
N LYS A 159 26.79 -19.19 -4.10
CA LYS A 159 25.49 -19.78 -4.33
C LYS A 159 25.69 -21.16 -4.97
N LYS A 160 25.45 -22.21 -4.22
CA LYS A 160 25.42 -23.57 -4.78
C LYS A 160 24.10 -23.74 -5.56
N GLU A 161 24.19 -23.77 -6.88
CA GLU A 161 23.06 -24.08 -7.75
C GLU A 161 22.98 -25.59 -7.94
N ASP A 162 22.38 -26.28 -6.99
CA ASP A 162 22.05 -27.69 -7.09
C ASP A 162 20.54 -27.82 -7.32
N PHE A 163 20.16 -28.22 -8.54
CA PHE A 163 18.76 -28.34 -8.97
C PHE A 163 18.19 -29.75 -8.79
N GLN A 164 18.66 -30.47 -7.79
CA GLN A 164 18.14 -31.81 -7.45
C GLN A 164 16.88 -31.72 -6.60
N VAL A 165 16.09 -32.81 -6.59
CA VAL A 165 14.94 -32.94 -5.68
C VAL A 165 15.40 -32.81 -4.22
N GLY A 166 14.80 -31.90 -3.47
CA GLY A 166 15.15 -31.60 -2.08
C GLY A 166 16.24 -30.52 -1.90
N SER A 167 16.85 -30.00 -2.97
CA SER A 167 17.79 -28.88 -2.87
C SER A 167 17.06 -27.58 -2.52
N ARG A 168 17.76 -26.69 -1.80
CA ARG A 168 17.27 -25.35 -1.47
C ARG A 168 17.69 -24.38 -2.56
N VAL A 169 16.83 -24.24 -3.57
CA VAL A 169 17.03 -23.28 -4.64
C VAL A 169 16.57 -21.89 -4.21
N HIS A 170 17.36 -20.87 -4.45
CA HIS A 170 16.94 -19.49 -4.24
C HIS A 170 15.79 -19.14 -5.20
N ARG A 171 14.82 -18.44 -4.70
CA ARG A 171 13.74 -17.87 -5.51
C ARG A 171 14.33 -16.94 -6.59
N ILE A 172 13.89 -17.07 -7.83
CA ILE A 172 14.45 -16.35 -8.98
C ILE A 172 14.27 -14.82 -8.87
N ASP A 173 13.17 -14.35 -8.28
CA ASP A 173 12.81 -12.94 -8.14
C ASP A 173 13.22 -12.34 -6.78
N VAL A 174 14.08 -13.01 -6.01
CA VAL A 174 14.49 -12.53 -4.69
C VAL A 174 15.21 -11.18 -4.76
N ALA A 175 16.09 -10.99 -5.75
CA ALA A 175 16.83 -9.75 -5.91
C ALA A 175 15.89 -8.55 -6.16
N GLU A 176 14.92 -8.72 -7.05
CA GLU A 176 13.93 -7.70 -7.36
C GLU A 176 13.12 -7.29 -6.13
N LYS A 177 12.71 -8.27 -5.34
CA LYS A 177 11.88 -8.03 -4.15
C LYS A 177 12.66 -7.43 -2.99
N VAL A 178 13.91 -7.86 -2.78
CA VAL A 178 14.76 -7.34 -1.70
C VAL A 178 15.25 -5.92 -2.01
N GLN A 179 15.64 -5.67 -3.25
CA GLN A 179 16.14 -4.36 -3.68
C GLN A 179 15.02 -3.37 -4.06
N GLY A 180 13.77 -3.81 -4.08
CA GLY A 180 12.60 -2.94 -4.23
C GLY A 180 12.19 -2.58 -5.66
N TYR A 181 12.87 -3.12 -6.70
CA TYR A 181 12.50 -2.87 -8.09
C TYR A 181 11.54 -3.90 -8.70
N GLY A 182 11.15 -4.93 -7.92
CA GLY A 182 10.04 -5.81 -8.30
C GLY A 182 8.73 -5.02 -8.42
N LYS A 183 8.06 -5.15 -9.56
CA LYS A 183 6.86 -4.39 -9.88
C LYS A 183 5.61 -5.03 -9.30
N TYR A 184 4.76 -4.20 -8.73
CA TYR A 184 3.41 -4.52 -8.27
C TYR A 184 2.40 -3.68 -9.07
N PRO A 185 1.10 -4.01 -9.06
CA PRO A 185 0.10 -3.23 -9.81
C PRO A 185 0.18 -1.73 -9.56
N ASP A 186 0.43 -1.30 -8.32
CA ASP A 186 0.56 0.11 -7.91
C ASP A 186 1.86 0.79 -8.42
N ASP A 187 2.79 0.01 -8.98
CA ASP A 187 4.05 0.52 -9.56
C ASP A 187 3.99 0.60 -11.11
N ILE A 188 2.84 0.26 -11.72
CA ILE A 188 2.68 0.18 -13.17
C ILE A 188 1.97 1.44 -13.66
N TYR A 189 2.66 2.21 -14.47
CA TYR A 189 2.12 3.40 -15.12
C TYR A 189 2.13 3.20 -16.63
N VAL A 190 1.02 3.52 -17.28
CA VAL A 190 0.83 3.44 -18.74
C VAL A 190 0.46 4.81 -19.26
N ASP A 191 0.99 5.19 -20.41
CA ASP A 191 0.68 6.47 -21.05
C ASP A 191 -0.83 6.61 -21.26
N GLY A 192 -1.36 7.74 -20.81
CA GLY A 192 -2.80 8.03 -20.85
C GLY A 192 -3.63 7.34 -19.76
N MET A 193 -3.01 6.65 -18.81
CA MET A 193 -3.70 6.05 -17.65
C MET A 193 -4.48 7.11 -16.87
N CYS A 194 -5.67 6.72 -16.43
CA CYS A 194 -6.51 7.54 -15.56
C CYS A 194 -6.59 6.91 -14.16
N TYR A 195 -6.99 7.73 -13.20
CA TYR A 195 -7.23 7.31 -11.83
C TYR A 195 -8.72 7.13 -11.59
N GLY A 196 -9.11 6.00 -11.00
CA GLY A 196 -10.49 5.69 -10.67
C GLY A 196 -10.71 5.53 -9.17
N GLY A 197 -11.85 6.01 -8.67
CA GLY A 197 -12.19 5.89 -7.26
C GLY A 197 -13.70 5.88 -7.01
N ALA A 198 -14.12 5.11 -6.00
CA ALA A 198 -15.52 5.03 -5.62
C ALA A 198 -15.92 6.17 -4.66
N VAL A 199 -17.12 6.70 -4.88
CA VAL A 199 -17.86 7.50 -3.91
C VAL A 199 -18.66 6.53 -3.05
N ARG A 200 -18.43 6.59 -1.74
CA ARG A 200 -18.97 5.60 -0.80
C ARG A 200 -19.98 6.20 0.15
N SER A 201 -20.98 5.40 0.50
CA SER A 201 -22.00 5.77 1.48
C SER A 201 -21.39 6.04 2.86
N GLN A 202 -21.92 7.08 3.53
CA GLN A 202 -21.60 7.39 4.93
C GLN A 202 -22.52 6.66 5.91
N TYR A 203 -23.54 5.98 5.40
CA TYR A 203 -24.55 5.28 6.18
C TYR A 203 -24.47 3.78 5.97
N PRO A 204 -24.52 2.98 7.04
CA PRO A 204 -24.52 1.53 6.93
C PRO A 204 -25.82 0.99 6.28
N ARG A 205 -26.95 1.72 6.47
CA ARG A 205 -28.23 1.40 5.86
C ARG A 205 -29.01 2.67 5.58
N ALA A 206 -29.18 3.01 4.31
CA ALA A 206 -29.91 4.19 3.87
C ALA A 206 -30.44 3.97 2.44
N ARG A 207 -31.59 4.55 2.14
CA ARG A 207 -32.11 4.62 0.79
C ARG A 207 -31.45 5.77 0.05
N VAL A 208 -30.89 5.50 -1.12
CA VAL A 208 -30.33 6.52 -2.02
C VAL A 208 -31.50 7.21 -2.73
N LEU A 209 -31.75 8.48 -2.42
CA LEU A 209 -32.81 9.25 -3.06
C LEU A 209 -32.37 9.85 -4.38
N TYR A 210 -31.19 10.53 -4.40
CA TYR A 210 -30.65 11.18 -5.57
C TYR A 210 -29.13 11.10 -5.56
N ILE A 211 -28.53 10.96 -6.79
CA ILE A 211 -27.10 11.06 -7.03
C ILE A 211 -26.87 12.21 -8.01
N ARG A 212 -26.22 13.29 -7.56
CA ARG A 212 -25.88 14.46 -8.39
C ARG A 212 -24.42 14.41 -8.75
N THR A 213 -24.13 14.23 -10.04
CA THR A 213 -22.77 14.05 -10.60
C THR A 213 -22.27 15.26 -11.34
N LYS A 214 -23.16 16.17 -11.78
CA LYS A 214 -22.87 17.25 -12.72
C LYS A 214 -21.69 18.15 -12.28
N GLU A 215 -21.64 18.58 -11.01
CA GLU A 215 -20.55 19.41 -10.51
C GLU A 215 -19.19 18.69 -10.58
N ALA A 216 -19.17 17.37 -10.41
CA ALA A 216 -17.97 16.57 -10.56
C ALA A 216 -17.58 16.35 -12.02
N GLU A 217 -18.55 16.16 -12.91
CA GLU A 217 -18.33 15.98 -14.36
C GLU A 217 -17.77 17.24 -15.01
N GLU A 218 -18.19 18.42 -14.56
CA GLU A 218 -17.75 19.73 -15.06
C GLU A 218 -16.35 20.12 -14.53
N LEU A 219 -15.78 19.39 -13.57
CA LEU A 219 -14.44 19.70 -13.05
C LEU A 219 -13.37 19.36 -14.10
N PRO A 220 -12.51 20.33 -14.49
CA PRO A 220 -11.44 20.08 -15.45
C PRO A 220 -10.52 18.93 -14.99
N GLY A 221 -10.26 17.99 -15.90
CA GLY A 221 -9.47 16.80 -15.62
C GLY A 221 -10.28 15.57 -15.24
N VAL A 222 -11.57 15.68 -14.96
CA VAL A 222 -12.48 14.54 -14.83
C VAL A 222 -12.77 13.97 -16.22
N VAL A 223 -12.69 12.65 -16.34
CA VAL A 223 -12.95 11.91 -17.58
C VAL A 223 -14.41 11.47 -17.65
N CYS A 224 -14.91 10.88 -16.55
CA CYS A 224 -16.31 10.50 -16.41
C CYS A 224 -16.68 10.28 -14.93
N VAL A 225 -18.00 10.33 -14.67
CA VAL A 225 -18.61 9.86 -13.43
C VAL A 225 -19.64 8.81 -13.81
N LEU A 226 -19.56 7.63 -13.21
CA LEU A 226 -20.44 6.50 -13.52
C LEU A 226 -21.30 6.15 -12.29
N THR A 227 -22.54 5.83 -12.52
CA THR A 227 -23.53 5.39 -11.51
C THR A 227 -24.09 4.02 -11.89
N ALA A 228 -24.96 3.46 -11.08
CA ALA A 228 -25.62 2.19 -11.38
C ALA A 228 -26.32 2.17 -12.77
N LYS A 229 -26.79 3.35 -13.25
CA LYS A 229 -27.45 3.49 -14.54
C LYS A 229 -26.52 3.27 -15.75
N ASP A 230 -25.21 3.41 -15.53
CA ASP A 230 -24.19 3.36 -16.59
C ASP A 230 -23.60 1.93 -16.72
N ILE A 231 -24.02 0.98 -15.90
CA ILE A 231 -23.57 -0.41 -15.96
C ILE A 231 -24.21 -1.11 -17.17
N PRO A 232 -23.43 -1.51 -18.19
CA PRO A 232 -24.00 -2.07 -19.43
C PRO A 232 -24.47 -3.53 -19.29
N GLY A 233 -24.15 -4.20 -18.19
CA GLY A 233 -24.45 -5.61 -17.96
C GLY A 233 -25.31 -5.83 -16.72
N GLN A 234 -25.02 -6.90 -16.00
CA GLN A 234 -25.69 -7.20 -14.75
C GLN A 234 -25.16 -6.28 -13.64
N GLN A 235 -26.07 -5.61 -12.97
CA GLN A 235 -25.75 -4.75 -11.83
C GLN A 235 -25.34 -5.56 -10.60
N ASN A 236 -25.98 -6.71 -10.39
CA ASN A 236 -25.68 -7.58 -9.27
C ASN A 236 -24.67 -8.65 -9.65
N VAL A 237 -23.70 -8.87 -8.79
CA VAL A 237 -22.68 -9.93 -8.86
C VAL A 237 -22.86 -10.92 -7.71
N GLY A 238 -22.14 -12.02 -7.73
CA GLY A 238 -22.16 -13.06 -6.70
C GLY A 238 -21.74 -14.41 -7.27
N HIS A 239 -21.15 -15.26 -6.42
CA HIS A 239 -20.66 -16.59 -6.86
C HIS A 239 -21.78 -17.59 -7.10
N ILE A 240 -22.73 -17.67 -6.17
CA ILE A 240 -23.84 -18.64 -6.23
C ILE A 240 -25.11 -17.93 -6.66
N GLN A 241 -25.48 -16.87 -5.94
CA GLN A 241 -26.54 -15.97 -6.32
C GLN A 241 -26.00 -14.59 -6.63
N LYS A 242 -26.65 -13.89 -7.57
CA LYS A 242 -26.26 -12.54 -7.98
C LYS A 242 -27.12 -11.52 -7.23
N ASP A 243 -26.82 -11.37 -5.96
CA ASP A 243 -27.54 -10.52 -5.01
C ASP A 243 -26.70 -9.40 -4.38
N GLN A 244 -25.44 -9.24 -4.85
CA GLN A 244 -24.53 -8.19 -4.40
C GLN A 244 -24.49 -7.07 -5.45
N PRO A 245 -25.12 -5.90 -5.22
CA PRO A 245 -25.06 -4.80 -6.16
C PRO A 245 -23.62 -4.25 -6.28
N THR A 246 -23.21 -3.98 -7.51
CA THR A 246 -21.88 -3.39 -7.79
C THR A 246 -21.82 -1.92 -7.42
N LEU A 247 -22.90 -1.20 -7.69
CA LEU A 247 -23.16 0.18 -7.28
C LEU A 247 -24.60 0.28 -6.79
N ILE A 248 -24.82 1.01 -5.72
CA ILE A 248 -26.16 1.29 -5.22
C ILE A 248 -26.77 2.43 -6.02
N GLY A 249 -27.87 2.16 -6.70
CA GLY A 249 -28.59 3.12 -7.52
C GLY A 249 -29.62 3.95 -6.73
N GLU A 250 -30.19 4.96 -7.42
CA GLU A 250 -31.32 5.74 -6.87
C GLU A 250 -32.53 4.84 -6.61
N GLY A 251 -33.12 4.95 -5.44
CA GLY A 251 -34.21 4.11 -4.94
C GLY A 251 -33.75 2.86 -4.18
N GLU A 252 -32.51 2.44 -4.32
CA GLU A 252 -31.94 1.26 -3.66
C GLU A 252 -31.44 1.59 -2.26
N ILE A 253 -31.19 0.55 -1.47
CA ILE A 253 -30.77 0.65 -0.06
C ILE A 253 -29.32 0.17 0.05
N THR A 254 -28.47 0.95 0.72
CA THR A 254 -27.11 0.55 1.07
C THR A 254 -27.13 -0.63 2.04
N GLN A 255 -26.21 -1.57 1.85
CA GLN A 255 -26.12 -2.82 2.60
C GLN A 255 -25.11 -2.78 3.73
N TYR A 256 -24.13 -1.89 3.64
CA TYR A 256 -23.06 -1.72 4.64
C TYR A 256 -22.46 -0.31 4.58
N LEU A 257 -21.73 0.07 5.63
CA LEU A 257 -20.99 1.33 5.67
C LEU A 257 -19.89 1.34 4.61
N GLY A 258 -19.91 2.32 3.73
CA GLY A 258 -18.93 2.43 2.65
C GLY A 258 -19.36 1.76 1.34
N ASP A 259 -20.61 1.36 1.22
CA ASP A 259 -21.19 0.84 -0.02
C ASP A 259 -21.00 1.84 -1.17
N ALA A 260 -20.65 1.37 -2.36
CA ALA A 260 -20.31 2.23 -3.47
C ALA A 260 -21.57 2.73 -4.20
N VAL A 261 -21.66 4.03 -4.46
CA VAL A 261 -22.82 4.66 -5.12
C VAL A 261 -22.47 5.29 -6.47
N ALA A 262 -21.20 5.66 -6.68
CA ALA A 262 -20.70 6.17 -7.94
C ALA A 262 -19.20 5.85 -8.10
N LEU A 263 -18.72 5.85 -9.34
CA LEU A 263 -17.30 5.79 -9.69
C LEU A 263 -16.91 7.08 -10.39
N VAL A 264 -15.78 7.64 -9.99
CA VAL A 264 -15.19 8.82 -10.63
C VAL A 264 -13.90 8.41 -11.32
N CYS A 265 -13.68 8.87 -12.54
CA CYS A 265 -12.44 8.71 -13.28
C CYS A 265 -11.86 10.09 -13.61
N ALA A 266 -10.58 10.31 -13.31
CA ALA A 266 -9.89 11.57 -13.53
C ALA A 266 -8.46 11.35 -14.07
N ARG A 267 -7.88 12.41 -14.64
CA ARG A 267 -6.53 12.38 -15.23
C ARG A 267 -5.41 12.27 -14.20
N ASP A 268 -5.66 12.71 -12.99
CA ASP A 268 -4.70 12.67 -11.88
C ASP A 268 -5.42 12.43 -10.54
N GLN A 269 -4.64 12.03 -9.55
CA GLN A 269 -5.14 11.67 -8.21
C GLN A 269 -5.75 12.86 -7.46
N GLU A 270 -5.19 14.07 -7.62
CA GLU A 270 -5.69 15.26 -6.93
C GLU A 270 -7.06 15.65 -7.45
N THR A 271 -7.23 15.63 -8.78
CA THR A 271 -8.51 15.87 -9.45
C THR A 271 -9.55 14.81 -9.06
N LEU A 272 -9.14 13.54 -8.99
CA LEU A 272 -10.01 12.45 -8.54
C LEU A 272 -10.58 12.73 -7.14
N GLU A 273 -9.72 13.06 -6.17
CA GLU A 273 -10.15 13.30 -4.79
C GLU A 273 -11.04 14.56 -4.65
N LYS A 274 -10.81 15.58 -5.47
CA LYS A 274 -11.69 16.75 -5.56
C LYS A 274 -13.04 16.39 -6.15
N ALA A 275 -13.06 15.67 -7.27
CA ALA A 275 -14.27 15.26 -7.95
C ALA A 275 -15.16 14.35 -7.10
N LYS A 276 -14.59 13.40 -6.37
CA LYS A 276 -15.33 12.54 -5.43
C LYS A 276 -16.11 13.34 -4.39
N LYS A 277 -15.57 14.47 -3.92
CA LYS A 277 -16.22 15.36 -2.95
C LYS A 277 -17.34 16.21 -3.56
N LEU A 278 -17.34 16.38 -4.87
CA LEU A 278 -18.38 17.13 -5.60
C LEU A 278 -19.58 16.25 -5.97
N VAL A 279 -19.43 14.94 -5.97
CA VAL A 279 -20.56 14.02 -6.10
C VAL A 279 -21.41 14.10 -4.84
N ARG A 280 -22.66 14.58 -4.98
CA ARG A 280 -23.60 14.73 -3.87
C ARG A 280 -24.66 13.66 -3.91
N VAL A 281 -24.73 12.89 -2.84
CA VAL A 281 -25.74 11.84 -2.66
C VAL A 281 -26.69 12.24 -1.54
N VAL A 282 -27.99 12.17 -1.81
CA VAL A 282 -29.04 12.43 -0.83
C VAL A 282 -29.58 11.10 -0.35
N TYR A 283 -29.59 10.91 0.94
CA TYR A 283 -30.00 9.67 1.60
C TYR A 283 -31.20 9.89 2.49
N GLU A 284 -32.03 8.84 2.61
CA GLU A 284 -32.97 8.63 3.69
C GLU A 284 -32.36 7.57 4.62
N GLU A 285 -31.93 7.98 5.82
CA GLU A 285 -31.33 7.06 6.78
C GLU A 285 -32.36 6.05 7.29
N LEU A 286 -31.98 4.79 7.35
CA LEU A 286 -32.82 3.69 7.82
C LEU A 286 -32.16 3.02 9.03
N PRO A 287 -32.98 2.41 9.94
CA PRO A 287 -32.42 1.66 11.05
C PRO A 287 -31.43 0.59 10.58
N ALA A 288 -30.20 0.65 11.10
CA ALA A 288 -29.16 -0.31 10.82
C ALA A 288 -29.06 -1.36 11.93
N VAL A 289 -28.60 -2.56 11.57
CA VAL A 289 -28.41 -3.69 12.51
C VAL A 289 -26.92 -3.86 12.76
N TYR A 290 -26.51 -3.87 14.01
CA TYR A 290 -25.10 -3.92 14.40
C TYR A 290 -24.70 -5.17 15.19
N GLY A 291 -25.65 -5.89 15.75
CA GLY A 291 -25.41 -7.03 16.62
C GLY A 291 -26.03 -8.33 16.10
N PRO A 292 -25.45 -9.49 16.46
CA PRO A 292 -26.00 -10.80 16.05
C PRO A 292 -27.40 -11.07 16.61
N GLU A 293 -27.71 -10.57 17.80
CA GLU A 293 -29.03 -10.72 18.43
C GLU A 293 -30.11 -9.95 17.64
N GLU A 294 -29.79 -8.70 17.25
CA GLU A 294 -30.69 -7.88 16.41
C GLU A 294 -30.84 -8.48 15.02
N ALA A 295 -29.73 -8.99 14.42
CA ALA A 295 -29.76 -9.60 13.12
C ALA A 295 -30.57 -10.92 13.08
N SER A 296 -30.66 -11.62 14.22
CA SER A 296 -31.42 -12.87 14.35
C SER A 296 -32.87 -12.64 14.74
N ALA A 297 -33.27 -11.42 15.02
CA ALA A 297 -34.62 -11.11 15.43
C ALA A 297 -35.64 -11.28 14.28
N PRO A 298 -36.89 -11.70 14.56
CA PRO A 298 -37.92 -11.79 13.52
C PRO A 298 -38.15 -10.44 12.82
N GLY A 299 -38.07 -10.42 11.50
CA GLY A 299 -38.24 -9.20 10.69
C GLY A 299 -36.98 -8.34 10.55
N ALA A 300 -35.81 -8.80 11.00
CA ALA A 300 -34.54 -8.15 10.67
C ALA A 300 -34.35 -8.07 9.16
N PRO A 301 -33.80 -6.96 8.64
CA PRO A 301 -33.56 -6.82 7.21
C PRO A 301 -32.49 -7.80 6.72
N GLU A 302 -32.79 -8.52 5.66
CA GLU A 302 -31.82 -9.35 4.97
C GLU A 302 -30.90 -8.49 4.12
N VAL A 303 -29.59 -8.81 4.13
CA VAL A 303 -28.57 -8.15 3.32
C VAL A 303 -28.26 -8.99 2.07
N LEU A 304 -28.11 -10.30 2.22
CA LEU A 304 -27.88 -11.24 1.15
C LEU A 304 -28.93 -12.35 1.20
N SER A 305 -29.33 -12.86 0.03
CA SER A 305 -30.37 -13.89 -0.09
C SER A 305 -29.92 -15.27 0.40
N LEU A 306 -28.62 -15.51 0.53
CA LEU A 306 -28.05 -16.77 1.03
C LEU A 306 -27.56 -16.60 2.46
N ILE A 307 -28.43 -16.85 3.41
CA ILE A 307 -28.08 -16.82 4.85
C ILE A 307 -27.61 -18.20 5.33
N HIS A 308 -28.04 -19.25 4.69
CA HIS A 308 -27.73 -20.64 5.07
C HIS A 308 -27.15 -21.39 3.90
N ILE A 309 -25.96 -21.88 4.10
CA ILE A 309 -25.30 -22.86 3.23
C ILE A 309 -25.36 -24.21 3.92
#